data_7f526976f4e2dfcc5d8cd677aef2852e
#
_entry.id   7f526976f4e2dfcc5d8cd677aef2852e
#
_cell.length_a   1.000
_cell.length_b   1.000
_cell.length_c   1.000
_cell.angle_alpha   90.00
_cell.angle_beta   90.00
_cell.angle_gamma   90.00
#
_symmetry.space_group_name_H-M   'P 1'
#
loop_
_entity.id
_entity.type
_entity.pdbx_description
1 polymer ?
#
loop_
_entity_poly.entity_id
_entity_poly.type
_entity_poly.pdbx_seq_one_letter_code
_entity_poly.pdbx_strand_id
1 'polypeptide(L)'
;PPIVYDHIRGYQRKIQLHSSFLREAILEFVPQLDRAKIPYALLKGWDLHFRFGISLKERQISDIDLLIDAKDLDQVQAFFEQLGYTTTRYVYKSKWHERYLSKHAPLQIFKVNVAIDIHTHAFSDEHKLQLELNLSEREFHLVDQIPIALLDKNEAALFGLLHFAKHFKSGKTLK
;
A
#
# COMPACT_ATOMS: atom_id res chain seq x y z
N PRO A 1 3.83 -18.85 -31.56
CA PRO A 1 4.01 -20.24 -31.16
C PRO A 1 3.17 -20.54 -29.91
N PRO A 2 2.50 -21.72 -29.80
CA PRO A 2 1.62 -22.04 -28.66
C PRO A 2 2.30 -21.88 -27.30
N ILE A 3 3.56 -22.24 -27.19
CA ILE A 3 4.37 -22.15 -25.95
C ILE A 3 4.42 -20.75 -25.35
N VAL A 4 4.50 -19.70 -26.16
CA VAL A 4 4.54 -18.31 -25.68
C VAL A 4 3.19 -17.92 -25.08
N TYR A 5 2.08 -18.31 -25.71
CA TYR A 5 0.74 -18.06 -25.19
C TYR A 5 0.47 -18.75 -23.86
N ASP A 6 0.95 -19.98 -23.70
CA ASP A 6 0.77 -20.74 -22.46
C ASP A 6 1.59 -20.12 -21.31
N HIS A 7 2.79 -19.64 -21.59
CA HIS A 7 3.60 -18.91 -20.61
C HIS A 7 2.93 -17.59 -20.18
N ILE A 8 2.41 -16.81 -21.12
CA ILE A 8 1.70 -15.55 -20.83
C ILE A 8 0.45 -15.83 -19.99
N ARG A 9 -0.36 -16.82 -20.34
CA ARG A 9 -1.55 -17.22 -19.58
C ARG A 9 -1.20 -17.71 -18.17
N GLY A 10 -0.14 -18.52 -18.05
CA GLY A 10 0.35 -18.97 -16.75
C GLY A 10 0.78 -17.81 -15.85
N TYR A 11 1.50 -16.85 -16.40
CA TYR A 11 1.92 -15.65 -15.70
C TYR A 11 0.73 -14.79 -15.27
N GLN A 12 -0.24 -14.54 -16.17
CA GLN A 12 -1.46 -13.79 -15.85
C GLN A 12 -2.27 -14.45 -14.72
N ARG A 13 -2.42 -15.79 -14.74
CA ARG A 13 -3.11 -16.53 -13.67
C ARG A 13 -2.39 -16.36 -12.32
N LYS A 14 -1.06 -16.45 -12.32
CA LYS A 14 -0.25 -16.25 -11.10
C LYS A 14 -0.46 -14.85 -10.51
N ILE A 15 -0.47 -13.82 -11.36
CA ILE A 15 -0.72 -12.43 -10.94
C ILE A 15 -2.12 -12.28 -10.34
N GLN A 16 -3.14 -12.81 -11.03
CA GLN A 16 -4.53 -12.73 -10.55
C GLN A 16 -4.69 -13.43 -9.21
N LEU A 17 -4.10 -14.61 -9.05
CA LEU A 17 -4.15 -15.37 -7.81
C LEU A 17 -3.47 -14.59 -6.67
N HIS A 18 -2.30 -13.99 -6.94
CA HIS A 18 -1.59 -13.18 -5.96
C HIS A 18 -2.42 -11.96 -5.52
N SER A 19 -2.95 -11.21 -6.47
CA SER A 19 -3.81 -10.05 -6.16
C SER A 19 -5.08 -10.45 -5.39
N SER A 20 -5.62 -11.66 -5.64
CA SER A 20 -6.75 -12.19 -4.86
C SER A 20 -6.36 -12.47 -3.41
N PHE A 21 -5.19 -13.05 -3.14
CA PHE A 21 -4.69 -13.22 -1.77
C PHE A 21 -4.53 -11.89 -1.04
N LEU A 22 -4.01 -10.86 -1.72
CA LEU A 22 -3.88 -9.54 -1.13
C LEU A 22 -5.25 -8.92 -0.81
N ARG A 23 -6.22 -9.08 -1.72
CA ARG A 23 -7.59 -8.61 -1.50
C ARG A 23 -8.24 -9.28 -0.29
N GLU A 24 -8.15 -10.60 -0.19
CA GLU A 24 -8.66 -11.36 0.94
C GLU A 24 -8.00 -10.92 2.25
N ALA A 25 -6.69 -10.70 2.24
CA ALA A 25 -5.97 -10.18 3.41
C ALA A 25 -6.50 -8.80 3.85
N ILE A 26 -6.77 -7.89 2.90
CA ILE A 26 -7.38 -6.58 3.20
C ILE A 26 -8.74 -6.77 3.89
N LEU A 27 -9.60 -7.61 3.31
CA LEU A 27 -10.94 -7.87 3.86
C LEU A 27 -10.89 -8.57 5.22
N GLU A 28 -9.82 -9.32 5.52
CA GLU A 28 -9.58 -9.96 6.82
C GLU A 28 -9.14 -8.94 7.89
N PHE A 29 -8.12 -8.12 7.60
CA PHE A 29 -7.53 -7.27 8.64
C PHE A 29 -8.24 -5.93 8.83
N VAL A 30 -8.85 -5.36 7.79
CA VAL A 30 -9.49 -4.03 7.86
C VAL A 30 -10.57 -3.93 8.95
N PRO A 31 -11.54 -4.87 9.05
CA PRO A 31 -12.53 -4.82 10.13
C PRO A 31 -11.91 -4.92 11.53
N GLN A 32 -10.71 -5.50 11.62
CA GLN A 32 -10.00 -5.65 12.88
C GLN A 32 -9.22 -4.38 13.24
N LEU A 33 -8.66 -3.65 12.24
CA LEU A 33 -8.09 -2.31 12.45
C LEU A 33 -9.16 -1.34 12.96
N ASP A 34 -10.36 -1.38 12.38
CA ASP A 34 -11.49 -0.55 12.82
C ASP A 34 -11.91 -0.85 14.27
N ARG A 35 -11.99 -2.13 14.64
CA ARG A 35 -12.26 -2.54 16.03
C ARG A 35 -11.18 -2.09 17.00
N ALA A 36 -9.91 -2.14 16.57
CA ALA A 36 -8.76 -1.66 17.34
C ALA A 36 -8.67 -0.13 17.37
N LYS A 37 -9.54 0.57 16.62
CA LYS A 37 -9.56 2.03 16.47
C LYS A 37 -8.22 2.58 15.93
N ILE A 38 -7.59 1.86 15.04
CA ILE A 38 -6.37 2.26 14.35
C ILE A 38 -6.77 2.95 13.03
N PRO A 39 -6.59 4.27 12.90
CA PRO A 39 -6.88 4.98 11.66
C PRO A 39 -5.90 4.55 10.56
N TYR A 40 -6.43 4.28 9.37
CA TYR A 40 -5.64 3.88 8.21
C TYR A 40 -6.27 4.43 6.93
N ALA A 41 -5.51 4.42 5.83
CA ALA A 41 -6.03 4.52 4.48
C ALA A 41 -5.22 3.63 3.53
N LEU A 42 -5.89 2.95 2.59
CA LEU A 42 -5.21 2.24 1.52
C LEU A 42 -4.71 3.22 0.47
N LEU A 43 -3.55 2.92 -0.10
CA LEU A 43 -2.85 3.78 -1.05
C LEU A 43 -2.68 3.09 -2.42
N LYS A 44 -2.26 3.88 -3.40
CA LYS A 44 -1.74 3.42 -4.71
C LYS A 44 -2.70 2.50 -5.47
N GLY A 45 -2.26 1.26 -5.72
CA GLY A 45 -2.99 0.28 -6.51
C GLY A 45 -4.34 -0.07 -5.92
N TRP A 46 -4.41 -0.22 -4.60
CA TRP A 46 -5.64 -0.58 -3.90
C TRP A 46 -6.62 0.59 -3.81
N ASP A 47 -6.15 1.84 -3.64
CA ASP A 47 -7.01 3.02 -3.74
C ASP A 47 -7.66 3.10 -5.14
N LEU A 48 -6.86 2.93 -6.20
CA LEU A 48 -7.38 2.95 -7.57
C LEU A 48 -8.36 1.80 -7.84
N HIS A 49 -8.08 0.59 -7.32
CA HIS A 49 -8.97 -0.56 -7.47
C HIS A 49 -10.33 -0.32 -6.82
N PHE A 50 -10.34 0.09 -5.56
CA PHE A 50 -11.60 0.26 -4.82
C PHE A 50 -12.35 1.53 -5.21
N ARG A 51 -11.66 2.62 -5.54
CA ARG A 51 -12.27 3.90 -5.91
C ARG A 51 -12.87 3.89 -7.31
N PHE A 52 -12.16 3.32 -8.28
CA PHE A 52 -12.52 3.39 -9.70
C PHE A 52 -12.91 2.04 -10.31
N GLY A 53 -12.92 0.97 -9.54
CA GLY A 53 -13.24 -0.36 -10.04
C GLY A 53 -12.22 -0.91 -11.04
N ILE A 54 -10.96 -0.43 -11.01
CA ILE A 54 -9.93 -0.91 -11.92
C ILE A 54 -9.69 -2.40 -11.64
N SER A 55 -9.85 -3.21 -12.67
CA SER A 55 -9.75 -4.66 -12.55
C SER A 55 -8.33 -5.11 -12.16
N LEU A 56 -8.22 -6.05 -11.22
CA LEU A 56 -6.96 -6.71 -10.85
C LEU A 56 -6.35 -7.50 -12.02
N LYS A 57 -7.10 -7.72 -13.11
CA LYS A 57 -6.60 -8.31 -14.36
C LYS A 57 -5.87 -7.28 -15.23
N GLU A 58 -6.28 -6.02 -15.14
CA GLU A 58 -5.72 -4.92 -15.93
C GLU A 58 -4.51 -4.29 -15.26
N ARG A 59 -4.49 -4.30 -13.92
CA ARG A 59 -3.39 -3.76 -13.14
C ARG A 59 -2.90 -4.77 -12.12
N GLN A 60 -1.65 -5.17 -12.27
CA GLN A 60 -0.97 -5.97 -11.25
C GLN A 60 -0.73 -5.15 -10.00
N ILE A 61 -1.14 -5.69 -8.84
CA ILE A 61 -0.82 -5.17 -7.53
C ILE A 61 -0.01 -6.23 -6.82
N SER A 62 1.20 -5.88 -6.36
CA SER A 62 2.17 -6.80 -5.76
C SER A 62 2.21 -6.76 -4.23
N ASP A 63 1.71 -5.68 -3.65
CA ASP A 63 1.81 -5.35 -2.23
C ASP A 63 0.59 -4.54 -1.79
N ILE A 64 0.44 -4.38 -0.49
CA ILE A 64 -0.57 -3.52 0.11
C ILE A 64 0.16 -2.32 0.71
N ASP A 65 -0.09 -1.13 0.16
CA ASP A 65 0.40 0.11 0.75
C ASP A 65 -0.66 0.67 1.72
N LEU A 66 -0.29 0.79 2.99
CA LEU A 66 -1.18 1.26 4.05
C LEU A 66 -0.61 2.51 4.70
N LEU A 67 -1.35 3.60 4.67
CA LEU A 67 -1.03 4.81 5.41
C LEU A 67 -1.58 4.71 6.83
N ILE A 68 -0.77 5.09 7.81
CA ILE A 68 -1.16 5.23 9.21
C ILE A 68 -0.55 6.51 9.80
N ASP A 69 -1.03 6.93 10.96
CA ASP A 69 -0.39 7.99 11.73
C ASP A 69 0.94 7.47 12.34
N ALA A 70 1.99 8.29 12.30
CA ALA A 70 3.31 7.91 12.81
C ALA A 70 3.29 7.52 14.30
N LYS A 71 2.38 8.13 15.08
CA LYS A 71 2.19 7.81 16.50
C LYS A 71 1.65 6.40 16.74
N ASP A 72 0.96 5.81 15.75
CA ASP A 72 0.28 4.52 15.86
C ASP A 72 1.17 3.35 15.38
N LEU A 73 2.42 3.63 14.94
CA LEU A 73 3.31 2.65 14.32
C LEU A 73 3.59 1.42 15.22
N ASP A 74 3.80 1.64 16.51
CA ASP A 74 4.03 0.55 17.48
C ASP A 74 2.78 -0.29 17.67
N GLN A 75 1.61 0.35 17.74
CA GLN A 75 0.32 -0.33 17.87
C GLN A 75 0.02 -1.17 16.61
N VAL A 76 0.29 -0.63 15.42
CA VAL A 76 0.12 -1.34 14.15
C VAL A 76 1.04 -2.55 14.06
N GLN A 77 2.30 -2.40 14.47
CA GLN A 77 3.24 -3.52 14.53
C GLN A 77 2.70 -4.65 15.42
N ALA A 78 2.35 -4.34 16.66
CA ALA A 78 1.81 -5.32 17.62
C ALA A 78 0.51 -5.96 17.10
N PHE A 79 -0.36 -5.17 16.46
CA PHE A 79 -1.61 -5.66 15.87
C PHE A 79 -1.36 -6.74 14.80
N PHE A 80 -0.47 -6.49 13.85
CA PHE A 80 -0.18 -7.47 12.80
C PHE A 80 0.58 -8.70 13.32
N GLU A 81 1.46 -8.52 14.32
CA GLU A 81 2.13 -9.65 15.00
C GLU A 81 1.12 -10.57 15.68
N GLN A 82 0.08 -10.03 16.34
CA GLN A 82 -1.02 -10.81 16.90
C GLN A 82 -1.84 -11.58 15.87
N LEU A 83 -1.93 -11.07 14.64
CA LEU A 83 -2.55 -11.77 13.50
C LEU A 83 -1.63 -12.80 12.83
N GLY A 84 -0.44 -13.02 13.38
CA GLY A 84 0.54 -13.98 12.88
C GLY A 84 1.32 -13.51 11.66
N TYR A 85 1.44 -12.20 11.48
CA TYR A 85 2.34 -11.62 10.49
C TYR A 85 3.74 -11.45 11.08
N THR A 86 4.77 -11.57 10.25
CA THR A 86 6.13 -11.19 10.59
C THR A 86 6.33 -9.71 10.26
N THR A 87 6.94 -8.96 11.16
CA THR A 87 7.20 -7.53 10.98
C THR A 87 8.69 -7.26 10.85
N THR A 88 9.06 -6.28 10.03
CA THR A 88 10.43 -5.77 9.90
C THR A 88 10.40 -4.27 9.96
N ARG A 89 10.98 -3.71 11.02
CA ARG A 89 11.10 -2.26 11.18
C ARG A 89 12.40 -1.77 10.56
N TYR A 90 12.29 -0.77 9.69
CA TYR A 90 13.46 -0.13 9.14
C TYR A 90 14.01 0.88 10.14
N VAL A 91 15.26 0.66 10.59
CA VAL A 91 15.95 1.57 11.51
C VAL A 91 16.77 2.55 10.69
N TYR A 92 16.38 3.79 10.67
CA TYR A 92 17.10 4.85 9.99
C TYR A 92 18.31 5.30 10.80
N LYS A 93 19.43 5.58 10.13
CA LYS A 93 20.66 6.04 10.76
C LYS A 93 20.52 7.40 11.47
N SER A 94 19.56 8.21 11.04
CA SER A 94 19.21 9.50 11.66
C SER A 94 17.85 9.96 11.19
N LYS A 95 17.22 10.90 11.94
CA LYS A 95 15.96 11.55 11.52
C LYS A 95 16.08 12.27 10.17
N TRP A 96 17.27 12.78 9.85
CA TRP A 96 17.56 13.40 8.56
C TRP A 96 17.55 12.34 7.44
N HIS A 97 18.16 11.18 7.66
CA HIS A 97 18.16 10.06 6.71
C HIS A 97 16.74 9.53 6.48
N GLU A 98 15.98 9.34 7.56
CA GLU A 98 14.56 8.98 7.48
C GLU A 98 13.78 9.97 6.61
N ARG A 99 13.96 11.27 6.88
CA ARG A 99 13.18 12.34 6.25
C ARG A 99 13.52 12.58 4.77
N TYR A 100 14.78 12.44 4.38
CA TYR A 100 15.26 12.92 3.08
C TYR A 100 15.82 11.82 2.17
N LEU A 101 16.19 10.68 2.69
CA LEU A 101 16.87 9.63 1.92
C LEU A 101 16.19 8.25 2.00
N SER A 102 15.15 8.11 2.83
CA SER A 102 14.49 6.82 2.96
C SER A 102 13.70 6.45 1.71
N LYS A 103 14.03 5.28 1.16
CA LYS A 103 13.29 4.64 0.06
C LYS A 103 12.36 3.53 0.55
N HIS A 104 12.42 3.23 1.83
CA HIS A 104 11.72 2.09 2.43
C HIS A 104 10.57 2.57 3.31
N ALA A 105 9.51 1.79 3.34
CA ALA A 105 8.46 1.95 4.33
C ALA A 105 9.05 1.77 5.75
N PRO A 106 8.68 2.60 6.73
CA PRO A 106 9.21 2.50 8.09
C PRO A 106 8.91 1.18 8.77
N LEU A 107 7.86 0.49 8.35
CA LEU A 107 7.48 -0.84 8.81
C LEU A 107 7.02 -1.67 7.61
N GLN A 108 7.57 -2.85 7.46
CA GLN A 108 7.15 -3.85 6.49
C GLN A 108 6.58 -5.06 7.21
N ILE A 109 5.50 -5.61 6.70
CA ILE A 109 4.71 -6.67 7.31
C ILE A 109 4.52 -7.78 6.28
N PHE A 110 4.76 -9.01 6.68
CA PHE A 110 4.76 -10.16 5.80
C PHE A 110 3.98 -11.33 6.37
N LYS A 111 3.21 -11.99 5.53
CA LYS A 111 2.64 -13.33 5.73
C LYS A 111 2.77 -14.07 4.41
N VAL A 112 2.56 -15.37 4.37
CA VAL A 112 2.64 -16.14 3.12
C VAL A 112 1.82 -15.46 2.01
N ASN A 113 2.46 -15.09 0.91
CA ASN A 113 1.88 -14.39 -0.24
C ASN A 113 1.29 -12.99 0.04
N VAL A 114 1.54 -12.40 1.19
CA VAL A 114 1.08 -11.05 1.54
C VAL A 114 2.25 -10.21 1.98
N ALA A 115 2.44 -9.05 1.34
CA ALA A 115 3.37 -8.02 1.74
C ALA A 115 2.60 -6.71 1.96
N ILE A 116 2.83 -6.05 3.10
CA ILE A 116 2.20 -4.78 3.45
C ILE A 116 3.30 -3.78 3.79
N ASP A 117 3.34 -2.68 3.06
CA ASP A 117 4.23 -1.55 3.30
C ASP A 117 3.47 -0.46 4.07
N ILE A 118 3.93 -0.18 5.28
CA ILE A 118 3.33 0.85 6.13
C ILE A 118 3.99 2.20 5.84
N HIS A 119 3.18 3.17 5.47
CA HIS A 119 3.59 4.55 5.22
C HIS A 119 3.08 5.45 6.33
N THR A 120 3.87 6.42 6.75
CA THR A 120 3.46 7.44 7.73
C THR A 120 3.37 8.84 7.11
N HIS A 121 3.73 8.98 5.84
CA HIS A 121 3.68 10.20 5.06
C HIS A 121 3.92 9.88 3.57
N ALA A 122 3.60 10.81 2.69
CA ALA A 122 4.00 10.72 1.29
C ALA A 122 5.40 11.33 1.10
N PHE A 123 6.28 10.59 0.44
CA PHE A 123 7.62 11.06 0.11
C PHE A 123 7.81 11.37 -1.36
N SER A 124 8.57 12.42 -1.60
CA SER A 124 9.39 12.55 -2.79
C SER A 124 10.86 12.56 -2.40
N ASP A 125 11.59 11.47 -2.63
CA ASP A 125 13.02 11.32 -2.31
C ASP A 125 13.89 12.40 -2.96
N GLU A 126 13.49 12.92 -4.13
CA GLU A 126 14.32 13.79 -4.94
C GLU A 126 14.07 15.29 -4.73
N HIS A 127 12.92 15.66 -4.14
CA HIS A 127 12.52 17.05 -4.01
C HIS A 127 12.43 17.57 -2.58
N LYS A 128 12.79 16.77 -1.58
CA LYS A 128 12.64 17.10 -0.16
C LYS A 128 11.19 17.52 0.22
N LEU A 129 10.22 17.13 -0.59
CA LEU A 129 8.81 17.36 -0.35
C LEU A 129 8.27 16.23 0.51
N GLN A 130 7.97 16.53 1.74
CA GLN A 130 7.18 15.69 2.62
C GLN A 130 5.75 16.20 2.57
N LEU A 131 4.82 15.37 2.12
CA LEU A 131 3.40 15.65 2.20
C LEU A 131 2.86 14.95 3.44
N GLU A 132 2.36 15.71 4.39
CA GLU A 132 1.56 15.18 5.49
C GLU A 132 0.16 14.90 4.96
N LEU A 133 -0.26 13.64 5.04
CA LEU A 133 -1.57 13.20 4.58
C LEU A 133 -2.54 13.18 5.76
N ASN A 134 -3.75 13.66 5.53
CA ASN A 134 -4.75 13.81 6.58
C ASN A 134 -5.69 12.61 6.68
N LEU A 135 -5.42 11.69 7.60
CA LEU A 135 -6.29 10.54 7.83
C LEU A 135 -7.68 10.90 8.41
N SER A 136 -7.90 12.13 8.88
CA SER A 136 -9.22 12.54 9.39
C SER A 136 -10.24 12.80 8.28
N GLU A 137 -9.78 13.10 7.06
CA GLU A 137 -10.63 13.39 5.89
C GLU A 137 -10.75 12.19 4.94
N ARG A 138 -10.37 10.98 5.39
CA ARG A 138 -10.46 9.78 4.57
C ARG A 138 -11.89 9.45 4.17
N GLU A 139 -12.03 8.92 2.96
CA GLU A 139 -13.30 8.45 2.41
C GLU A 139 -13.49 6.95 2.69
N PHE A 140 -14.75 6.50 2.81
CA PHE A 140 -15.05 5.08 3.00
C PHE A 140 -15.79 4.53 1.79
N HIS A 141 -15.28 3.45 1.22
CA HIS A 141 -15.89 2.72 0.12
C HIS A 141 -16.35 1.34 0.60
N LEU A 142 -17.59 0.98 0.31
CA LEU A 142 -18.12 -0.34 0.68
C LEU A 142 -17.66 -1.40 -0.32
N VAL A 143 -16.95 -2.40 0.17
CA VAL A 143 -16.49 -3.57 -0.58
C VAL A 143 -16.95 -4.81 0.16
N ASP A 144 -17.83 -5.60 -0.43
CA ASP A 144 -18.44 -6.77 0.22
C ASP A 144 -19.02 -6.44 1.61
N GLN A 145 -19.67 -5.30 1.74
CA GLN A 145 -20.24 -4.74 2.98
C GLN A 145 -19.20 -4.30 4.04
N ILE A 146 -17.90 -4.35 3.72
CA ILE A 146 -16.82 -3.87 4.58
C ILE A 146 -16.47 -2.44 4.17
N PRO A 147 -16.50 -1.45 5.09
CA PRO A 147 -16.05 -0.10 4.80
C PRO A 147 -14.52 -0.08 4.69
N ILE A 148 -14.01 0.24 3.53
CA ILE A 148 -12.57 0.37 3.26
C ILE A 148 -12.22 1.85 3.25
N ALA A 149 -11.27 2.27 4.08
CA ALA A 149 -10.79 3.64 4.14
C ALA A 149 -9.77 3.92 3.04
N LEU A 150 -10.01 4.96 2.26
CA LEU A 150 -9.14 5.51 1.23
C LEU A 150 -8.81 6.96 1.58
N LEU A 151 -7.74 7.52 1.02
CA LEU A 151 -7.47 8.96 1.16
C LEU A 151 -8.60 9.81 0.56
N ASP A 152 -8.72 11.08 0.98
CA ASP A 152 -9.46 12.06 0.20
C ASP A 152 -8.96 12.04 -1.26
N LYS A 153 -9.87 12.26 -2.20
CA LYS A 153 -9.55 12.16 -3.64
C LYS A 153 -8.45 13.12 -4.11
N ASN A 154 -8.33 14.31 -3.50
CA ASN A 154 -7.31 15.29 -3.88
C ASN A 154 -5.95 14.86 -3.33
N GLU A 155 -5.91 14.37 -2.09
CA GLU A 155 -4.70 13.79 -1.49
C GLU A 155 -4.25 12.54 -2.23
N ALA A 156 -5.18 11.66 -2.61
CA ALA A 156 -4.89 10.46 -3.40
C ALA A 156 -4.30 10.83 -4.78
N ALA A 157 -4.84 11.84 -5.45
CA ALA A 157 -4.33 12.34 -6.72
C ALA A 157 -2.92 12.92 -6.56
N LEU A 158 -2.71 13.75 -5.55
CA LEU A 158 -1.40 14.36 -5.26
C LEU A 158 -0.35 13.30 -4.91
N PHE A 159 -0.71 12.32 -4.07
CA PHE A 159 0.13 11.17 -3.78
C PHE A 159 0.51 10.40 -5.04
N GLY A 160 -0.46 10.12 -5.91
CA GLY A 160 -0.26 9.45 -7.19
C GLY A 160 0.70 10.20 -8.10
N LEU A 161 0.56 11.52 -8.22
CA LEU A 161 1.45 12.38 -9.01
C LEU A 161 2.89 12.37 -8.47
N LEU A 162 3.08 12.47 -7.16
CA LEU A 162 4.40 12.41 -6.52
C LEU A 162 5.06 11.05 -6.73
N HIS A 163 4.29 9.97 -6.59
CA HIS A 163 4.77 8.62 -6.83
C HIS A 163 5.17 8.41 -8.31
N PHE A 164 4.36 8.91 -9.24
CA PHE A 164 4.68 8.87 -10.67
C PHE A 164 5.95 9.66 -11.00
N ALA A 165 6.08 10.88 -10.50
CA ALA A 165 7.26 11.73 -10.71
C ALA A 165 8.56 11.05 -10.24
N LYS A 166 8.51 10.35 -9.10
CA LYS A 166 9.62 9.54 -8.58
C LYS A 166 10.08 8.46 -9.57
N HIS A 167 9.13 7.73 -10.15
CA HIS A 167 9.45 6.67 -11.10
C HIS A 167 9.94 7.20 -12.45
N PHE A 168 9.41 8.33 -12.90
CA PHE A 168 9.79 8.94 -14.16
C PHE A 168 11.26 9.37 -14.18
N LYS A 169 11.74 10.00 -13.08
CA LYS A 169 13.14 10.44 -12.97
C LYS A 169 14.13 9.29 -12.81
N SER A 170 13.71 8.16 -12.21
CA SER A 170 14.61 7.02 -12.01
C SER A 170 14.91 6.23 -13.30
N GLY A 171 14.43 6.68 -14.46
CA GLY A 171 14.62 6.01 -15.76
C GLY A 171 13.92 4.63 -15.85
N LYS A 172 13.12 4.27 -14.84
CA LYS A 172 12.24 3.11 -14.90
C LYS A 172 11.06 3.50 -15.76
N THR A 173 11.23 3.37 -17.06
CA THR A 173 10.13 3.45 -18.04
C THR A 173 8.97 2.60 -17.54
N LEU A 174 7.77 3.17 -17.60
CA LEU A 174 6.53 2.44 -17.45
C LEU A 174 6.59 1.21 -18.38
N LYS A 175 6.77 0.03 -17.78
CA LYS A 175 6.63 -1.24 -18.50
C LYS A 175 5.20 -1.69 -18.44
#